data_3a5c35b849a7a0013ca2d7882aae1e13
#
_entry.id   3a5c35b849a7a0013ca2d7882aae1e13
#
_cell.length_a   1.000
_cell.length_b   1.000
_cell.length_c   1.000
_cell.angle_alpha   90.00
_cell.angle_beta   90.00
_cell.angle_gamma   90.00
#
_symmetry.space_group_name_H-M   'P 1'
#
loop_
_entity.id
_entity.type
_entity.pdbx_description
1 polymer ?
#
loop_
_entity_poly.entity_id
_entity_poly.type
_entity_poly.pdbx_seq_one_letter_code
_entity_poly.pdbx_strand_id
1 'polypeptide(L)'
;MKFRKIAIAVCALALLTACGSKQNANADANSTNNKVEAEDKTENKKENGLNIVTSTYITRDLAQAIAGDSGKVTCLIPKGQGVHGFEPSPKDMNMLKEADLFIYNGAGLESWVDTVKDTMGEDGEVVEASKGIELLAGGHHHHHDDGEEAHEHDHDADNHDHDHDANANDHNHDAAEHDHDHDHDAEEHDHDHGGKDPHVWMSVKNAKQMAQNIADAMIKQDPGNKATYEANLAELNKKLDALDTSFKDALAKAKTKDIVVSHEAYGYLAKDYGLHQIPIEGINSESEPDPKAMKEIIETMKQKGIKFVFTEPHEDDKIAQTIASETGAQVKELDPLEYESDKNYIERMESNLKVLESALQ
;
A
#
# COMPACT_ATOMS: atom_id res chain seq x y z
N MET A 1 58.51 -9.31 5.19
CA MET A 1 59.29 -10.45 4.72
C MET A 1 58.49 -11.72 4.83
N LYS A 2 58.40 -12.44 3.78
CA LYS A 2 58.02 -13.81 3.39
C LYS A 2 56.73 -13.89 2.57
N PHE A 3 56.96 -13.83 1.25
CA PHE A 3 56.13 -14.35 0.19
C PHE A 3 55.99 -15.88 0.27
N ARG A 4 54.78 -16.41 0.03
CA ARG A 4 54.61 -17.80 -0.44
C ARG A 4 53.66 -17.81 -1.63
N LYS A 5 54.27 -18.09 -2.80
CA LYS A 5 53.61 -18.45 -4.07
C LYS A 5 53.37 -19.97 -4.04
N ILE A 6 52.20 -20.43 -4.52
CA ILE A 6 51.95 -21.81 -4.98
C ILE A 6 50.87 -21.65 -6.06
N ALA A 7 51.18 -21.72 -7.27
CA ALA A 7 51.40 -22.81 -8.24
C ALA A 7 50.06 -23.31 -8.84
N ILE A 8 49.96 -22.98 -10.12
CA ILE A 8 48.99 -23.35 -11.15
C ILE A 8 49.16 -24.85 -11.49
N ALA A 9 48.06 -25.58 -11.62
CA ALA A 9 48.07 -26.87 -12.34
C ALA A 9 46.99 -26.84 -13.42
N VAL A 10 47.47 -26.75 -14.66
CA VAL A 10 46.75 -26.95 -15.91
C VAL A 10 46.73 -28.45 -16.20
N CYS A 11 45.59 -29.02 -16.51
CA CYS A 11 45.48 -30.29 -17.23
C CYS A 11 44.55 -30.12 -18.41
N ALA A 12 45.15 -30.26 -19.58
CA ALA A 12 44.50 -30.27 -20.88
C ALA A 12 44.38 -31.71 -21.41
N LEU A 13 43.45 -31.82 -22.38
CA LEU A 13 43.35 -32.81 -23.47
C LEU A 13 42.66 -34.16 -23.19
N ALA A 14 41.55 -34.43 -23.91
CA ALA A 14 41.64 -35.22 -25.18
C ALA A 14 40.32 -35.22 -25.94
N LEU A 15 40.41 -34.84 -27.21
CA LEU A 15 39.44 -35.00 -28.30
C LEU A 15 39.43 -36.48 -28.75
N LEU A 16 38.27 -37.03 -29.06
CA LEU A 16 38.12 -38.15 -29.99
C LEU A 16 36.85 -37.97 -30.84
N THR A 17 37.13 -37.66 -32.10
CA THR A 17 36.21 -37.72 -33.25
C THR A 17 36.00 -39.18 -33.70
N ALA A 18 34.78 -39.58 -34.04
CA ALA A 18 34.53 -40.69 -34.95
C ALA A 18 33.25 -40.39 -35.79
N CYS A 19 33.47 -40.20 -37.06
CA CYS A 19 32.45 -40.26 -38.14
C CYS A 19 32.14 -41.71 -38.46
N GLY A 20 30.88 -42.00 -38.91
CA GLY A 20 30.52 -43.28 -39.49
C GLY A 20 29.10 -43.28 -40.02
N SER A 21 28.97 -43.37 -41.33
CA SER A 21 27.88 -43.18 -42.26
C SER A 21 26.83 -44.28 -42.32
N LYS A 22 25.58 -43.87 -42.69
CA LYS A 22 24.52 -44.52 -43.53
C LYS A 22 24.44 -46.03 -43.67
N GLN A 23 23.24 -46.58 -43.46
CA GLN A 23 22.43 -47.23 -44.55
C GLN A 23 21.04 -47.65 -44.11
N ASN A 24 20.07 -47.52 -45.03
CA ASN A 24 18.67 -47.97 -44.99
C ASN A 24 18.52 -49.47 -44.95
N ALA A 25 17.44 -49.96 -44.33
CA ALA A 25 16.57 -51.00 -44.87
C ALA A 25 15.27 -51.14 -44.04
N ASN A 26 14.14 -51.19 -44.76
CA ASN A 26 12.79 -51.52 -44.30
C ASN A 26 12.71 -52.98 -43.77
N ALA A 27 11.85 -53.18 -42.77
CA ALA A 27 10.89 -54.29 -42.73
C ALA A 27 9.92 -54.17 -41.55
N ASP A 28 8.62 -54.41 -41.85
CA ASP A 28 7.49 -54.48 -40.95
C ASP A 28 7.65 -55.51 -39.82
N ALA A 29 7.11 -55.14 -38.61
CA ALA A 29 6.28 -56.07 -37.82
C ALA A 29 5.61 -55.34 -36.63
N ASN A 30 4.31 -55.36 -36.65
CA ASN A 30 3.31 -55.09 -35.65
C ASN A 30 3.65 -55.64 -34.25
N SER A 31 3.73 -54.77 -33.20
CA SER A 31 3.50 -55.21 -31.83
C SER A 31 3.03 -54.03 -30.99
N THR A 32 1.77 -54.08 -30.61
CA THR A 32 1.09 -53.23 -29.64
C THR A 32 1.81 -53.28 -28.29
N ASN A 33 2.42 -52.14 -27.90
CA ASN A 33 2.78 -51.89 -26.51
C ASN A 33 2.22 -50.53 -26.09
N ASN A 34 1.20 -50.57 -25.26
CA ASN A 34 0.72 -49.43 -24.49
C ASN A 34 1.87 -48.90 -23.63
N LYS A 35 2.53 -47.85 -24.10
CA LYS A 35 3.39 -47.02 -23.30
C LYS A 35 2.53 -45.87 -22.81
N VAL A 36 2.23 -45.88 -21.52
CA VAL A 36 1.71 -44.70 -20.80
C VAL A 36 2.78 -43.62 -20.96
N GLU A 37 2.53 -42.65 -21.82
CA GLU A 37 3.28 -41.41 -21.87
C GLU A 37 2.95 -40.68 -20.60
N ALA A 38 3.92 -40.64 -19.69
CA ALA A 38 3.97 -39.59 -18.66
C ALA A 38 4.12 -38.28 -19.44
N GLU A 39 3.07 -37.44 -19.46
CA GLU A 39 3.15 -36.07 -19.87
C GLU A 39 4.16 -35.38 -18.93
N ASP A 40 5.35 -35.19 -19.42
CA ASP A 40 6.33 -34.28 -18.88
C ASP A 40 5.76 -32.87 -19.12
N LYS A 41 5.00 -32.36 -18.14
CA LYS A 41 4.63 -30.96 -18.10
C LYS A 41 5.90 -30.19 -17.85
N THR A 42 6.63 -29.84 -18.91
CA THR A 42 7.61 -28.77 -18.88
C THR A 42 6.85 -27.51 -18.45
N GLU A 43 6.96 -27.16 -17.16
CA GLU A 43 6.47 -25.90 -16.62
C GLU A 43 7.08 -24.78 -17.48
N ASN A 44 6.22 -23.99 -18.12
CA ASN A 44 6.60 -22.95 -19.06
C ASN A 44 7.27 -21.81 -18.26
N LYS A 45 8.58 -21.82 -18.18
CA LYS A 45 9.36 -20.70 -17.65
C LYS A 45 9.37 -19.59 -18.70
N LYS A 46 8.91 -18.38 -18.36
CA LYS A 46 9.04 -17.20 -19.24
C LYS A 46 10.54 -16.89 -19.41
N GLU A 47 11.04 -16.86 -20.64
CA GLU A 47 12.48 -16.67 -20.95
C GLU A 47 13.05 -15.34 -20.41
N ASN A 48 12.19 -14.32 -20.25
CA ASN A 48 12.58 -12.97 -19.76
C ASN A 48 12.02 -12.64 -18.36
N GLY A 49 11.44 -13.61 -17.65
CA GLY A 49 10.74 -13.38 -16.39
C GLY A 49 9.43 -12.58 -16.55
N LEU A 50 8.79 -12.24 -15.42
CA LEU A 50 7.55 -11.46 -15.41
C LEU A 50 7.82 -9.96 -15.60
N ASN A 51 7.00 -9.30 -16.41
CA ASN A 51 6.88 -7.84 -16.45
C ASN A 51 5.77 -7.41 -15.48
N ILE A 52 6.17 -6.93 -14.30
CA ILE A 52 5.28 -6.60 -13.20
C ILE A 52 5.18 -5.07 -13.09
N VAL A 53 3.95 -4.56 -13.07
CA VAL A 53 3.66 -3.15 -12.79
C VAL A 53 2.96 -3.06 -11.45
N THR A 54 3.30 -2.07 -10.63
CA THR A 54 2.71 -1.86 -9.31
C THR A 54 2.16 -0.44 -9.17
N SER A 55 1.10 -0.28 -8.37
CA SER A 55 0.51 1.03 -8.10
C SER A 55 1.34 1.85 -7.11
N THR A 56 1.97 1.22 -6.12
CA THR A 56 2.67 1.90 -5.03
C THR A 56 4.11 1.43 -4.86
N TYR A 57 4.91 2.21 -4.14
CA TYR A 57 6.29 1.83 -3.80
C TYR A 57 6.35 0.62 -2.89
N ILE A 58 5.37 0.46 -2.01
CA ILE A 58 5.29 -0.67 -1.08
C ILE A 58 5.05 -1.97 -1.84
N THR A 59 4.06 -1.99 -2.73
CA THR A 59 3.78 -3.17 -3.57
C THR A 59 4.96 -3.48 -4.50
N ARG A 60 5.68 -2.46 -5.00
CA ARG A 60 6.94 -2.63 -5.75
C ARG A 60 8.01 -3.33 -4.90
N ASP A 61 8.24 -2.86 -3.70
CA ASP A 61 9.31 -3.40 -2.83
C ASP A 61 9.04 -4.85 -2.45
N LEU A 62 7.79 -5.18 -2.11
CA LEU A 62 7.38 -6.55 -1.82
C LEU A 62 7.49 -7.44 -3.07
N ALA A 63 7.00 -6.99 -4.22
CA ALA A 63 7.07 -7.72 -5.48
C ALA A 63 8.53 -7.93 -5.91
N GLN A 64 9.39 -6.91 -5.80
CA GLN A 64 10.81 -7.02 -6.14
C GLN A 64 11.54 -7.98 -5.22
N ALA A 65 11.22 -7.98 -3.92
CA ALA A 65 11.81 -8.92 -2.97
C ALA A 65 11.45 -10.38 -3.31
N ILE A 66 10.24 -10.63 -3.84
CA ILE A 66 9.76 -11.96 -4.25
C ILE A 66 10.31 -12.33 -5.64
N ALA A 67 10.29 -11.40 -6.60
CA ALA A 67 10.77 -11.63 -7.96
C ALA A 67 12.29 -11.93 -8.01
N GLY A 68 13.08 -11.22 -7.20
CA GLY A 68 14.52 -11.23 -7.33
C GLY A 68 14.93 -10.84 -8.76
N ASP A 69 15.77 -11.66 -9.38
CA ASP A 69 16.22 -11.50 -10.78
C ASP A 69 15.26 -12.18 -11.79
N SER A 70 14.17 -12.81 -11.32
CA SER A 70 13.22 -13.55 -12.17
C SER A 70 12.06 -12.70 -12.67
N GLY A 71 12.09 -11.38 -12.48
CA GLY A 71 11.07 -10.46 -12.97
C GLY A 71 11.53 -9.01 -12.98
N LYS A 72 10.92 -8.22 -13.84
CA LYS A 72 11.09 -6.77 -13.86
C LYS A 72 9.90 -6.12 -13.16
N VAL A 73 10.15 -5.37 -12.09
CA VAL A 73 9.12 -4.64 -11.35
C VAL A 73 9.24 -3.14 -11.59
N THR A 74 8.11 -2.52 -11.94
CA THR A 74 8.05 -1.07 -12.21
C THR A 74 6.86 -0.47 -11.46
N CYS A 75 7.09 0.61 -10.70
CA CYS A 75 6.02 1.37 -10.06
C CYS A 75 5.44 2.40 -11.04
N LEU A 76 4.11 2.59 -11.02
CA LEU A 76 3.42 3.62 -11.84
C LEU A 76 3.72 5.02 -11.33
N ILE A 77 3.69 5.20 -9.99
CA ILE A 77 3.90 6.50 -9.37
C ILE A 77 5.33 6.99 -9.69
N PRO A 78 5.46 8.18 -10.30
CA PRO A 78 6.76 8.74 -10.61
C PRO A 78 7.49 9.24 -9.36
N LYS A 79 8.81 9.27 -9.41
CA LYS A 79 9.66 9.78 -8.34
C LYS A 79 9.24 11.18 -7.88
N GLY A 80 9.09 11.35 -6.55
CA GLY A 80 8.73 12.62 -5.93
C GLY A 80 7.23 12.89 -5.85
N GLN A 81 6.38 11.94 -6.24
CA GLN A 81 4.94 12.00 -6.04
C GLN A 81 4.52 10.98 -4.97
N GLY A 82 3.57 11.36 -4.11
CA GLY A 82 2.95 10.50 -3.11
C GLY A 82 1.90 9.56 -3.71
N VAL A 83 1.38 8.65 -2.89
CA VAL A 83 0.41 7.63 -3.32
C VAL A 83 -1.01 8.19 -3.44
N HIS A 84 -1.34 9.21 -2.65
CA HIS A 84 -2.67 9.84 -2.67
C HIS A 84 -2.83 10.72 -3.92
N GLY A 85 -4.05 10.78 -4.46
CA GLY A 85 -4.37 11.60 -5.63
C GLY A 85 -3.66 11.22 -6.94
N PHE A 86 -2.91 10.10 -6.98
CA PHE A 86 -2.27 9.64 -8.22
C PHE A 86 -3.32 9.07 -9.17
N GLU A 87 -3.26 9.53 -10.43
CA GLU A 87 -4.03 8.97 -11.55
C GLU A 87 -3.11 8.59 -12.71
N PRO A 88 -3.29 7.39 -13.31
CA PRO A 88 -2.42 6.94 -14.39
C PRO A 88 -2.63 7.76 -15.66
N SER A 89 -1.52 8.22 -16.25
CA SER A 89 -1.51 8.90 -17.54
C SER A 89 -1.75 7.92 -18.71
N PRO A 90 -2.06 8.40 -19.92
CA PRO A 90 -2.14 7.54 -21.11
C PRO A 90 -0.85 6.74 -21.39
N LYS A 91 0.30 7.23 -20.95
CA LYS A 91 1.58 6.49 -21.04
C LYS A 91 1.60 5.32 -20.06
N ASP A 92 1.09 5.51 -18.86
CA ASP A 92 1.01 4.46 -17.84
C ASP A 92 0.01 3.38 -18.25
N MET A 93 -1.11 3.76 -18.87
CA MET A 93 -2.06 2.81 -19.46
C MET A 93 -1.43 1.95 -20.57
N ASN A 94 -0.49 2.49 -21.35
CA ASN A 94 0.26 1.68 -22.32
C ASN A 94 1.25 0.72 -21.65
N MET A 95 1.87 1.13 -20.53
CA MET A 95 2.74 0.26 -19.73
C MET A 95 1.95 -0.92 -19.14
N LEU A 96 0.73 -0.66 -18.65
CA LEU A 96 -0.18 -1.66 -18.13
C LEU A 96 -0.62 -2.69 -19.16
N LYS A 97 -0.84 -2.27 -20.43
CA LYS A 97 -1.16 -3.21 -21.54
C LYS A 97 -0.07 -4.24 -21.82
N GLU A 98 1.18 -3.88 -21.55
CA GLU A 98 2.35 -4.73 -21.78
C GLU A 98 2.75 -5.53 -20.53
N ALA A 99 2.06 -5.34 -19.40
CA ALA A 99 2.35 -6.01 -18.16
C ALA A 99 1.75 -7.43 -18.14
N ASP A 100 2.50 -8.38 -17.60
CA ASP A 100 2.00 -9.72 -17.28
C ASP A 100 1.17 -9.71 -15.99
N LEU A 101 1.50 -8.79 -15.08
CA LEU A 101 0.89 -8.70 -13.76
C LEU A 101 0.84 -7.24 -13.32
N PHE A 102 -0.34 -6.77 -12.94
CA PHE A 102 -0.54 -5.50 -12.26
C PHE A 102 -0.92 -5.75 -10.79
N ILE A 103 -0.16 -5.17 -9.88
CA ILE A 103 -0.35 -5.28 -8.43
C ILE A 103 -0.71 -3.93 -7.88
N TYR A 104 -1.91 -3.80 -7.30
CA TYR A 104 -2.35 -2.58 -6.64
C TYR A 104 -2.54 -2.81 -5.14
N ASN A 105 -2.50 -1.72 -4.37
CA ASN A 105 -2.67 -1.82 -2.91
C ASN A 105 -4.06 -2.32 -2.55
N GLY A 106 -5.10 -1.73 -3.10
CA GLY A 106 -6.49 -1.96 -2.70
C GLY A 106 -6.91 -1.10 -1.51
N ALA A 107 -7.87 -1.58 -0.74
CA ALA A 107 -8.46 -0.86 0.41
C ALA A 107 -9.02 0.54 0.05
N GLY A 108 -9.35 0.77 -1.23
CA GLY A 108 -9.91 2.03 -1.72
C GLY A 108 -8.87 3.09 -2.15
N LEU A 109 -7.56 2.78 -2.07
CA LEU A 109 -6.51 3.74 -2.43
C LEU A 109 -6.56 4.14 -3.92
N GLU A 110 -6.73 3.16 -4.81
CA GLU A 110 -6.73 3.37 -6.26
C GLU A 110 -8.17 3.40 -6.81
N SER A 111 -8.78 4.58 -6.84
CA SER A 111 -10.15 4.78 -7.40
C SER A 111 -10.25 4.43 -8.90
N TRP A 112 -9.13 4.49 -9.61
CA TRP A 112 -9.00 4.26 -11.06
C TRP A 112 -8.78 2.79 -11.45
N VAL A 113 -8.69 1.85 -10.50
CA VAL A 113 -8.29 0.45 -10.76
C VAL A 113 -9.24 -0.29 -11.73
N ASP A 114 -10.52 0.03 -11.72
CA ASP A 114 -11.48 -0.63 -12.63
C ASP A 114 -11.23 -0.26 -14.10
N THR A 115 -10.80 0.98 -14.37
CA THR A 115 -10.36 1.39 -15.72
C THR A 115 -9.13 0.59 -16.18
N VAL A 116 -8.23 0.24 -15.26
CA VAL A 116 -7.04 -0.57 -15.57
C VAL A 116 -7.44 -2.01 -15.91
N LYS A 117 -8.37 -2.62 -15.18
CA LYS A 117 -8.86 -3.99 -15.45
C LYS A 117 -9.35 -4.13 -16.89
N ASP A 118 -10.03 -3.10 -17.39
CA ASP A 118 -10.52 -3.07 -18.78
C ASP A 118 -9.40 -2.86 -19.83
N THR A 119 -8.24 -2.41 -19.38
CA THR A 119 -7.09 -2.03 -20.23
C THR A 119 -6.07 -3.16 -20.38
N MET A 120 -5.92 -4.00 -19.37
CA MET A 120 -4.98 -5.12 -19.36
C MET A 120 -5.29 -6.09 -20.52
N GLY A 121 -4.24 -6.64 -21.13
CA GLY A 121 -4.38 -7.67 -22.18
C GLY A 121 -5.04 -8.94 -21.66
N GLU A 122 -5.49 -9.82 -22.60
CA GLU A 122 -6.20 -11.07 -22.25
C GLU A 122 -5.40 -12.00 -21.32
N ASP A 123 -4.06 -11.94 -21.38
CA ASP A 123 -3.15 -12.75 -20.57
C ASP A 123 -2.67 -12.02 -19.30
N GLY A 124 -3.03 -10.76 -19.12
CA GLY A 124 -2.65 -9.95 -17.96
C GLY A 124 -3.51 -10.25 -16.74
N GLU A 125 -2.90 -10.24 -15.56
CA GLU A 125 -3.62 -10.43 -14.28
C GLU A 125 -3.55 -9.19 -13.42
N VAL A 126 -4.67 -8.84 -12.77
CA VAL A 126 -4.78 -7.71 -11.82
C VAL A 126 -4.97 -8.28 -10.42
N VAL A 127 -4.11 -7.87 -9.49
CA VAL A 127 -4.06 -8.41 -8.13
C VAL A 127 -4.16 -7.32 -7.09
N GLU A 128 -5.13 -7.46 -6.20
CA GLU A 128 -5.25 -6.65 -4.98
C GLU A 128 -4.34 -7.20 -3.90
N ALA A 129 -3.32 -6.44 -3.52
CA ALA A 129 -2.36 -6.86 -2.51
C ALA A 129 -3.00 -6.96 -1.11
N SER A 130 -3.93 -6.07 -0.76
CA SER A 130 -4.63 -6.06 0.53
C SER A 130 -5.75 -7.09 0.67
N LYS A 131 -5.99 -7.93 -0.34
CA LYS A 131 -7.07 -8.90 -0.33
C LYS A 131 -7.05 -9.79 0.93
N GLY A 132 -8.20 -9.82 1.63
CA GLY A 132 -8.37 -10.63 2.85
C GLY A 132 -7.84 -9.97 4.13
N ILE A 133 -7.32 -8.74 4.07
CA ILE A 133 -6.96 -7.94 5.24
C ILE A 133 -8.24 -7.32 5.82
N GLU A 134 -8.37 -7.35 7.15
CA GLU A 134 -9.44 -6.64 7.86
C GLU A 134 -9.15 -5.13 7.83
N LEU A 135 -10.00 -4.37 7.14
CA LEU A 135 -9.81 -2.93 6.98
C LEU A 135 -10.31 -2.16 8.20
N LEU A 136 -9.51 -1.22 8.68
CA LEU A 136 -9.91 -0.24 9.69
C LEU A 136 -10.89 0.77 9.07
N ALA A 137 -11.78 1.31 9.90
CA ALA A 137 -12.54 2.48 9.52
C ALA A 137 -11.59 3.68 9.45
N GLY A 138 -11.70 4.46 8.40
CA GLY A 138 -11.02 5.73 8.28
C GLY A 138 -11.94 6.87 8.73
N GLY A 139 -11.35 7.99 9.17
CA GLY A 139 -12.06 9.17 9.62
C GLY A 139 -11.93 9.43 11.11
N HIS A 140 -12.05 10.68 11.50
CA HIS A 140 -11.93 11.14 12.88
C HIS A 140 -13.02 10.53 13.76
N HIS A 141 -12.69 9.49 14.49
CA HIS A 141 -13.46 9.11 15.64
C HIS A 141 -13.09 10.06 16.81
N HIS A 142 -13.84 11.14 16.95
CA HIS A 142 -13.89 11.84 18.22
C HIS A 142 -14.45 10.83 19.24
N HIS A 143 -13.59 10.20 20.01
CA HIS A 143 -14.01 9.51 21.21
C HIS A 143 -14.52 10.57 22.19
N HIS A 144 -15.81 10.87 22.08
CA HIS A 144 -16.52 11.36 23.24
C HIS A 144 -16.55 10.17 24.22
N ASP A 145 -15.81 10.31 25.30
CA ASP A 145 -15.96 9.46 26.47
C ASP A 145 -17.30 9.86 27.10
N ASP A 146 -18.38 9.35 26.49
CA ASP A 146 -19.72 9.52 27.01
C ASP A 146 -19.87 8.60 28.23
N GLY A 147 -19.53 9.18 29.39
CA GLY A 147 -19.99 8.66 30.67
C GLY A 147 -21.50 8.40 30.57
N GLU A 148 -21.89 7.15 30.80
CA GLU A 148 -23.28 6.71 30.87
C GLU A 148 -24.07 7.56 31.88
N GLU A 149 -24.78 8.57 31.38
CA GLU A 149 -25.95 9.10 32.07
C GLU A 149 -27.19 8.79 31.23
N ALA A 150 -27.98 7.83 31.71
CA ALA A 150 -29.25 7.46 31.13
C ALA A 150 -30.25 8.62 31.34
N HIS A 151 -30.54 9.36 30.27
CA HIS A 151 -31.68 10.26 30.23
C HIS A 151 -32.84 9.57 29.51
N GLU A 152 -33.83 9.15 30.32
CA GLU A 152 -35.16 8.79 29.84
C GLU A 152 -35.83 10.07 29.28
N HIS A 153 -36.10 10.10 27.99
CA HIS A 153 -37.00 11.12 27.40
C HIS A 153 -38.33 10.49 27.05
N ASP A 154 -39.32 10.86 27.87
CA ASP A 154 -40.76 10.70 27.59
C ASP A 154 -41.12 11.62 26.38
N HIS A 155 -41.65 11.05 25.34
CA HIS A 155 -42.22 11.78 24.21
C HIS A 155 -43.75 11.78 24.32
N ASP A 156 -44.30 12.87 24.80
CA ASP A 156 -45.70 13.19 24.63
C ASP A 156 -45.97 13.62 23.17
N ALA A 157 -46.93 12.97 22.55
CA ALA A 157 -47.37 13.24 21.21
C ALA A 157 -48.40 14.38 21.26
N ASP A 158 -48.07 15.54 20.71
CA ASP A 158 -49.08 16.56 20.38
C ASP A 158 -49.24 16.69 18.88
N ASN A 159 -50.48 16.48 18.50
CA ASN A 159 -51.06 16.48 17.17
C ASN A 159 -51.42 17.93 16.78
N HIS A 160 -50.82 18.48 15.73
CA HIS A 160 -51.24 19.75 15.14
C HIS A 160 -51.60 19.57 13.66
N ASP A 161 -52.91 19.52 13.43
CA ASP A 161 -53.57 19.73 12.13
C ASP A 161 -53.42 21.21 11.71
N HIS A 162 -52.95 21.44 10.49
CA HIS A 162 -53.11 22.73 9.79
C HIS A 162 -53.59 22.52 8.37
N ASP A 163 -54.90 22.78 8.19
CA ASP A 163 -55.52 23.06 6.91
C ASP A 163 -54.98 24.38 6.32
N HIS A 164 -54.61 24.37 5.04
CA HIS A 164 -54.47 25.59 4.25
C HIS A 164 -55.17 25.45 2.92
N ASP A 165 -56.21 26.25 2.84
CA ASP A 165 -57.01 26.56 1.67
C ASP A 165 -56.19 27.18 0.53
N ALA A 166 -56.64 26.83 -0.68
CA ALA A 166 -56.18 27.40 -1.93
C ALA A 166 -56.76 28.80 -2.15
N ASN A 167 -55.93 29.72 -2.63
CA ASN A 167 -56.48 30.79 -3.48
C ASN A 167 -55.47 31.27 -4.53
N ALA A 168 -55.92 31.24 -5.78
CA ALA A 168 -55.24 31.74 -6.96
C ALA A 168 -55.27 33.24 -7.02
N ASN A 169 -54.14 33.86 -7.46
CA ASN A 169 -54.27 35.05 -8.34
C ASN A 169 -52.98 35.31 -9.12
N ASP A 170 -53.19 35.36 -10.37
CA ASP A 170 -52.56 35.88 -11.55
C ASP A 170 -51.81 37.21 -11.36
N HIS A 171 -50.53 37.32 -11.81
CA HIS A 171 -49.94 38.54 -12.32
C HIS A 171 -48.75 38.27 -13.25
N ASN A 172 -49.00 38.59 -14.49
CA ASN A 172 -48.09 38.75 -15.62
C ASN A 172 -47.15 39.97 -15.40
N HIS A 173 -45.83 39.86 -15.62
CA HIS A 173 -44.99 40.98 -16.07
C HIS A 173 -43.68 40.51 -16.73
N ASP A 174 -43.46 41.14 -17.85
CA ASP A 174 -42.47 41.18 -18.90
C ASP A 174 -40.97 41.09 -18.51
N ALA A 175 -40.30 40.63 -19.52
CA ALA A 175 -38.87 40.54 -19.80
C ALA A 175 -37.96 41.71 -19.36
N ALA A 176 -36.76 41.36 -18.83
CA ALA A 176 -35.49 42.00 -19.21
C ALA A 176 -34.30 41.24 -18.62
N GLU A 177 -33.38 40.93 -19.52
CA GLU A 177 -31.91 40.81 -19.40
C GLU A 177 -31.35 39.71 -18.51
N HIS A 178 -30.77 38.73 -19.21
CA HIS A 178 -29.88 37.68 -18.68
C HIS A 178 -28.49 38.24 -18.46
N ASP A 179 -28.05 38.31 -17.19
CA ASP A 179 -26.67 38.25 -16.81
C ASP A 179 -26.35 36.79 -16.40
N HIS A 180 -25.50 36.13 -17.18
CA HIS A 180 -24.99 34.81 -16.84
C HIS A 180 -23.70 34.98 -16.01
N ASP A 181 -23.84 35.04 -14.70
CA ASP A 181 -22.75 34.75 -13.80
C ASP A 181 -22.57 33.23 -13.80
N HIS A 182 -21.51 32.78 -14.43
CA HIS A 182 -21.03 31.43 -14.28
C HIS A 182 -20.24 31.34 -12.97
N ASP A 183 -20.89 31.05 -11.88
CA ASP A 183 -20.26 30.48 -10.71
C ASP A 183 -19.74 29.09 -11.12
N HIS A 184 -18.44 29.01 -11.34
CA HIS A 184 -17.73 27.76 -11.33
C HIS A 184 -17.63 27.30 -9.88
N ASP A 185 -18.63 26.55 -9.43
CA ASP A 185 -18.46 25.65 -8.29
C ASP A 185 -17.34 24.68 -8.70
N ALA A 186 -16.16 24.91 -8.15
CA ALA A 186 -15.11 23.91 -8.10
C ALA A 186 -15.67 22.81 -7.20
N GLU A 187 -16.22 21.76 -7.81
CA GLU A 187 -16.50 20.52 -7.10
C GLU A 187 -15.14 20.00 -6.62
N GLU A 188 -14.86 20.20 -5.33
CA GLU A 188 -13.79 19.47 -4.64
C GLU A 188 -14.14 18.00 -4.80
N HIS A 189 -13.39 17.29 -5.64
CA HIS A 189 -13.45 15.84 -5.73
C HIS A 189 -12.85 15.27 -4.44
N ASP A 190 -13.69 15.19 -3.42
CA ASP A 190 -13.38 14.45 -2.20
C ASP A 190 -13.23 12.98 -2.61
N HIS A 191 -11.99 12.48 -2.64
CA HIS A 191 -11.69 11.08 -2.92
C HIS A 191 -12.10 10.25 -1.71
N ASP A 192 -13.40 9.94 -1.62
CA ASP A 192 -13.98 9.08 -0.59
C ASP A 192 -13.44 7.65 -0.75
N HIS A 193 -12.49 7.26 0.07
CA HIS A 193 -11.99 5.89 0.19
C HIS A 193 -13.05 4.93 0.78
N GLY A 194 -14.35 5.26 0.66
CA GLY A 194 -15.43 4.45 1.22
C GLY A 194 -15.38 4.34 2.75
N GLY A 195 -14.76 5.32 3.42
CA GLY A 195 -14.62 5.34 4.88
C GLY A 195 -13.69 4.26 5.42
N LYS A 196 -12.74 3.76 4.64
CA LYS A 196 -11.72 2.78 5.05
C LYS A 196 -10.32 3.38 5.01
N ASP A 197 -9.48 2.95 5.96
CA ASP A 197 -8.07 3.32 6.01
C ASP A 197 -7.27 2.47 5.00
N PRO A 198 -6.64 3.06 3.95
CA PRO A 198 -5.90 2.35 2.93
C PRO A 198 -4.47 1.97 3.35
N HIS A 199 -3.94 2.49 4.47
CA HIS A 199 -2.55 2.36 4.90
C HIS A 199 -2.23 0.99 5.52
N VAL A 200 -2.78 -0.08 4.92
CA VAL A 200 -2.68 -1.46 5.41
C VAL A 200 -1.23 -1.92 5.61
N TRP A 201 -0.30 -1.39 4.80
CA TRP A 201 1.12 -1.74 4.82
C TRP A 201 1.86 -1.29 6.08
N MET A 202 1.31 -0.36 6.86
CA MET A 202 1.90 0.08 8.12
C MET A 202 1.87 -1.01 9.20
N SER A 203 1.06 -2.05 9.02
CA SER A 203 1.14 -3.29 9.79
C SER A 203 2.12 -4.27 9.15
N VAL A 204 3.14 -4.70 9.89
CA VAL A 204 4.07 -5.74 9.42
C VAL A 204 3.36 -7.07 9.17
N LYS A 205 2.33 -7.38 9.95
CA LYS A 205 1.47 -8.56 9.77
C LYS A 205 0.70 -8.48 8.45
N ASN A 206 0.14 -7.32 8.12
CA ASN A 206 -0.56 -7.11 6.85
C ASN A 206 0.41 -7.18 5.67
N ALA A 207 1.62 -6.61 5.80
CA ALA A 207 2.66 -6.71 4.77
C ALA A 207 3.03 -8.17 4.44
N LYS A 208 3.00 -9.09 5.41
CA LYS A 208 3.15 -10.53 5.16
C LYS A 208 1.99 -11.10 4.33
N GLN A 209 0.74 -10.71 4.63
CA GLN A 209 -0.41 -11.12 3.84
C GLN A 209 -0.33 -10.56 2.41
N MET A 210 0.04 -9.29 2.26
CA MET A 210 0.27 -8.68 0.95
C MET A 210 1.35 -9.43 0.17
N ALA A 211 2.48 -9.75 0.79
CA ALA A 211 3.56 -10.52 0.17
C ALA A 211 3.09 -11.92 -0.28
N GLN A 212 2.24 -12.59 0.51
CA GLN A 212 1.65 -13.86 0.12
C GLN A 212 0.74 -13.73 -1.11
N ASN A 213 -0.17 -12.74 -1.12
CA ASN A 213 -1.07 -12.50 -2.26
C ASN A 213 -0.28 -12.22 -3.55
N ILE A 214 0.79 -11.42 -3.44
CA ILE A 214 1.71 -11.11 -4.55
C ILE A 214 2.40 -12.38 -5.05
N ALA A 215 2.97 -13.19 -4.16
CA ALA A 215 3.68 -14.41 -4.52
C ALA A 215 2.75 -15.43 -5.21
N ASP A 216 1.54 -15.62 -4.70
CA ASP A 216 0.54 -16.52 -5.28
C ASP A 216 0.19 -16.13 -6.72
N ALA A 217 0.04 -14.82 -6.98
CA ALA A 217 -0.19 -14.30 -8.32
C ALA A 217 1.02 -14.50 -9.25
N MET A 218 2.23 -14.24 -8.77
CA MET A 218 3.45 -14.45 -9.53
C MET A 218 3.64 -15.92 -9.89
N ILE A 219 3.39 -16.84 -8.96
CA ILE A 219 3.46 -18.29 -9.18
C ILE A 219 2.42 -18.74 -10.21
N LYS A 220 1.23 -18.16 -10.18
CA LYS A 220 0.16 -18.47 -11.15
C LYS A 220 0.55 -18.02 -12.56
N GLN A 221 1.15 -16.83 -12.72
CA GLN A 221 1.56 -16.26 -14.00
C GLN A 221 2.86 -16.86 -14.56
N ASP A 222 3.75 -17.33 -13.69
CA ASP A 222 5.04 -17.92 -14.07
C ASP A 222 5.35 -19.15 -13.19
N PRO A 223 4.66 -20.27 -13.40
CA PRO A 223 4.88 -21.48 -12.62
C PRO A 223 6.29 -22.07 -12.78
N GLY A 224 6.99 -21.75 -13.86
CA GLY A 224 8.38 -22.18 -14.06
C GLY A 224 9.39 -21.59 -13.08
N ASN A 225 9.08 -20.43 -12.47
CA ASN A 225 9.88 -19.80 -11.43
C ASN A 225 9.31 -19.99 -10.00
N LYS A 226 8.28 -20.82 -9.81
CA LYS A 226 7.62 -21.07 -8.53
C LYS A 226 8.59 -21.29 -7.38
N ALA A 227 9.57 -22.19 -7.53
CA ALA A 227 10.52 -22.49 -6.47
C ALA A 227 11.35 -21.27 -6.03
N THR A 228 11.67 -20.37 -6.98
CA THR A 228 12.38 -19.11 -6.69
C THR A 228 11.50 -18.17 -5.89
N TYR A 229 10.23 -17.97 -6.31
CA TYR A 229 9.28 -17.10 -5.61
C TYR A 229 8.97 -17.60 -4.21
N GLU A 230 8.76 -18.90 -4.03
CA GLU A 230 8.54 -19.52 -2.70
C GLU A 230 9.76 -19.35 -1.78
N ALA A 231 10.97 -19.53 -2.29
CA ALA A 231 12.21 -19.35 -1.52
C ALA A 231 12.39 -17.88 -1.10
N ASN A 232 12.18 -16.94 -2.03
CA ASN A 232 12.29 -15.51 -1.76
C ASN A 232 11.21 -15.02 -0.78
N LEU A 233 9.96 -15.49 -0.93
CA LEU A 233 8.88 -15.21 0.00
C LEU A 233 9.20 -15.73 1.42
N ALA A 234 9.76 -16.93 1.53
CA ALA A 234 10.16 -17.49 2.83
C ALA A 234 11.24 -16.63 3.51
N GLU A 235 12.23 -16.14 2.75
CA GLU A 235 13.26 -15.25 3.30
C GLU A 235 12.68 -13.86 3.66
N LEU A 236 11.79 -13.31 2.84
CA LEU A 236 11.08 -12.06 3.15
C LEU A 236 10.25 -12.21 4.43
N ASN A 237 9.47 -13.28 4.56
CA ASN A 237 8.65 -13.56 5.74
C ASN A 237 9.49 -13.68 7.01
N LYS A 238 10.68 -14.29 6.94
CA LYS A 238 11.61 -14.36 8.07
C LYS A 238 12.09 -12.98 8.51
N LYS A 239 12.35 -12.06 7.56
CA LYS A 239 12.73 -10.68 7.88
C LYS A 239 11.55 -9.91 8.48
N LEU A 240 10.34 -10.08 7.94
CA LEU A 240 9.12 -9.48 8.48
C LEU A 240 8.81 -9.97 9.90
N ASP A 241 8.98 -11.26 10.18
CA ASP A 241 8.81 -11.82 11.54
C ASP A 241 9.82 -11.24 12.54
N ALA A 242 11.07 -11.04 12.13
CA ALA A 242 12.07 -10.39 12.95
C ALA A 242 11.74 -8.91 13.21
N LEU A 243 11.26 -8.21 12.19
CA LEU A 243 10.82 -6.82 12.30
C LEU A 243 9.62 -6.68 13.25
N ASP A 244 8.59 -7.51 13.10
CA ASP A 244 7.41 -7.55 13.97
C ASP A 244 7.80 -7.81 15.44
N THR A 245 8.71 -8.75 15.67
CA THR A 245 9.26 -9.01 17.01
C THR A 245 9.97 -7.78 17.56
N SER A 246 10.77 -7.10 16.76
CA SER A 246 11.48 -5.89 17.18
C SER A 246 10.53 -4.75 17.56
N PHE A 247 9.46 -4.54 16.80
CA PHE A 247 8.41 -3.57 17.14
C PHE A 247 7.72 -3.91 18.46
N LYS A 248 7.32 -5.17 18.65
CA LYS A 248 6.68 -5.63 19.90
C LYS A 248 7.58 -5.41 21.12
N ASP A 249 8.85 -5.82 21.02
CA ASP A 249 9.79 -5.74 22.14
C ASP A 249 10.15 -4.29 22.51
N ALA A 250 10.28 -3.42 21.50
CA ALA A 250 10.60 -2.02 21.71
C ALA A 250 9.40 -1.23 22.26
N LEU A 251 8.23 -1.37 21.62
CA LEU A 251 7.04 -0.60 21.97
C LEU A 251 6.35 -1.13 23.26
N ALA A 252 6.60 -2.37 23.66
CA ALA A 252 6.20 -2.83 25.01
C ALA A 252 6.84 -2.01 26.14
N LYS A 253 8.02 -1.40 25.89
CA LYS A 253 8.75 -0.58 26.86
C LYS A 253 8.41 0.91 26.79
N ALA A 254 7.59 1.32 25.83
CA ALA A 254 7.19 2.70 25.64
C ALA A 254 6.48 3.25 26.88
N LYS A 255 6.93 4.41 27.38
CA LYS A 255 6.35 5.10 28.53
C LYS A 255 5.07 5.84 28.18
N THR A 256 4.97 6.30 26.94
CA THR A 256 3.78 6.91 26.37
C THR A 256 3.31 6.07 25.18
N LYS A 257 2.02 6.06 24.93
CA LYS A 257 1.41 5.32 23.81
C LYS A 257 0.80 6.25 22.78
N ASP A 258 0.66 7.53 23.10
CA ASP A 258 0.07 8.52 22.21
C ASP A 258 1.14 9.04 21.24
N ILE A 259 0.83 9.02 19.95
CA ILE A 259 1.62 9.59 18.86
C ILE A 259 0.81 10.66 18.13
N VAL A 260 1.29 11.90 18.13
CA VAL A 260 0.70 12.98 17.33
C VAL A 260 1.40 12.97 15.98
N VAL A 261 0.66 12.78 14.91
CA VAL A 261 1.15 12.56 13.54
C VAL A 261 0.57 13.58 12.58
N SER A 262 1.28 13.92 11.50
CA SER A 262 0.81 14.87 10.50
C SER A 262 -0.50 14.41 9.88
N HIS A 263 -0.56 13.18 9.34
CA HIS A 263 -1.80 12.64 8.81
C HIS A 263 -2.12 11.23 9.34
N GLU A 264 -3.34 10.76 9.06
CA GLU A 264 -3.91 9.54 9.64
C GLU A 264 -3.45 8.26 8.92
N ALA A 265 -2.13 8.02 8.84
CA ALA A 265 -1.54 6.88 8.13
C ALA A 265 -1.14 5.69 9.03
N TYR A 266 -1.11 5.86 10.34
CA TYR A 266 -0.47 4.91 11.27
C TYR A 266 -1.46 4.04 12.04
N GLY A 267 -2.73 4.00 11.65
CA GLY A 267 -3.81 3.29 12.33
C GLY A 267 -3.52 1.80 12.54
N TYR A 268 -3.05 1.10 11.50
CA TYR A 268 -2.71 -0.33 11.59
C TYR A 268 -1.47 -0.58 12.45
N LEU A 269 -0.44 0.27 12.37
CA LEU A 269 0.73 0.19 13.25
C LEU A 269 0.32 0.42 14.70
N ALA A 270 -0.51 1.43 14.96
CA ALA A 270 -1.01 1.73 16.30
C ALA A 270 -1.81 0.56 16.88
N LYS A 271 -2.72 -0.05 16.11
CA LYS A 271 -3.51 -1.23 16.50
C LYS A 271 -2.60 -2.42 16.87
N ASP A 272 -1.58 -2.72 16.04
CA ASP A 272 -0.74 -3.91 16.23
C ASP A 272 0.18 -3.81 17.46
N TYR A 273 0.63 -2.59 17.78
CA TYR A 273 1.63 -2.40 18.85
C TYR A 273 1.12 -1.59 20.06
N GLY A 274 -0.19 -1.38 20.13
CA GLY A 274 -0.87 -0.73 21.28
C GLY A 274 -0.47 0.73 21.43
N LEU A 275 -0.33 1.47 20.31
CA LEU A 275 -0.21 2.91 20.28
C LEU A 275 -1.59 3.53 20.05
N HIS A 276 -1.70 4.85 20.29
CA HIS A 276 -2.86 5.67 19.99
C HIS A 276 -2.44 6.80 19.06
N GLN A 277 -2.94 6.77 17.83
CA GLN A 277 -2.74 7.81 16.85
C GLN A 277 -3.63 9.01 17.15
N ILE A 278 -3.04 10.22 17.13
CA ILE A 278 -3.72 11.51 17.20
C ILE A 278 -3.32 12.26 15.94
N PRO A 279 -4.10 12.19 14.86
CA PRO A 279 -3.74 12.82 13.60
C PRO A 279 -4.04 14.32 13.64
N ILE A 280 -3.21 15.11 12.94
CA ILE A 280 -3.43 16.53 12.72
C ILE A 280 -4.36 16.73 11.52
N GLU A 281 -4.14 15.92 10.47
CA GLU A 281 -4.91 15.88 9.23
C GLU A 281 -5.54 14.50 9.06
N GLY A 282 -6.60 14.41 8.24
CA GLY A 282 -7.30 13.16 7.98
C GLY A 282 -6.47 12.17 7.14
N ILE A 283 -7.14 11.12 6.65
CA ILE A 283 -6.55 10.05 5.82
C ILE A 283 -5.95 10.56 4.51
N ASN A 284 -6.55 11.62 3.94
CA ASN A 284 -6.01 12.32 2.78
C ASN A 284 -5.35 13.58 3.31
N SER A 285 -4.03 13.67 3.25
CA SER A 285 -3.21 14.78 3.75
C SER A 285 -3.39 16.13 3.00
N GLU A 286 -4.48 16.31 2.25
CA GLU A 286 -4.71 17.45 1.37
C GLU A 286 -5.48 18.60 2.02
N SER A 287 -6.06 18.43 3.22
CA SER A 287 -6.87 19.46 3.89
C SER A 287 -6.13 20.09 5.07
N GLU A 288 -6.05 21.43 5.08
CA GLU A 288 -5.54 22.15 6.25
C GLU A 288 -6.43 21.86 7.49
N PRO A 289 -5.81 21.55 8.66
CA PRO A 289 -6.57 21.25 9.86
C PRO A 289 -7.39 22.46 10.35
N ASP A 290 -8.60 22.19 10.79
CA ASP A 290 -9.48 23.19 11.42
C ASP A 290 -8.77 23.79 12.66
N PRO A 291 -8.76 25.13 12.83
CA PRO A 291 -8.21 25.81 13.99
C PRO A 291 -8.73 25.29 15.35
N LYS A 292 -9.97 24.78 15.40
CA LYS A 292 -10.53 24.15 16.58
C LYS A 292 -9.86 22.81 16.87
N ALA A 293 -9.69 21.96 15.85
CA ALA A 293 -8.98 20.70 15.99
C ALA A 293 -7.52 20.90 16.43
N MET A 294 -6.81 21.87 15.87
CA MET A 294 -5.46 22.23 16.31
C MET A 294 -5.41 22.60 17.79
N LYS A 295 -6.37 23.40 18.28
CA LYS A 295 -6.45 23.76 19.69
C LYS A 295 -6.67 22.55 20.59
N GLU A 296 -7.56 21.63 20.22
CA GLU A 296 -7.84 20.39 20.95
C GLU A 296 -6.61 19.48 21.01
N ILE A 297 -5.85 19.38 19.93
CA ILE A 297 -4.56 18.64 19.89
C ILE A 297 -3.56 19.26 20.85
N ILE A 298 -3.37 20.58 20.82
CA ILE A 298 -2.44 21.31 21.72
C ILE A 298 -2.83 21.10 23.19
N GLU A 299 -4.12 21.18 23.53
CA GLU A 299 -4.62 20.94 24.88
C GLU A 299 -4.38 19.50 25.31
N THR A 300 -4.66 18.52 24.45
CA THR A 300 -4.42 17.10 24.68
C THR A 300 -2.94 16.81 24.93
N MET A 301 -2.06 17.38 24.10
CA MET A 301 -0.61 17.22 24.25
C MET A 301 -0.11 17.77 25.60
N LYS A 302 -0.61 18.95 26.01
CA LYS A 302 -0.26 19.57 27.30
C LYS A 302 -0.77 18.71 28.48
N GLN A 303 -2.01 18.21 28.40
CA GLN A 303 -2.62 17.36 29.46
C GLN A 303 -1.90 16.02 29.62
N LYS A 304 -1.60 15.36 28.50
CA LYS A 304 -0.94 14.05 28.48
C LYS A 304 0.58 14.13 28.58
N GLY A 305 1.17 15.34 28.47
CA GLY A 305 2.61 15.56 28.51
C GLY A 305 3.35 14.97 27.30
N ILE A 306 2.70 14.95 26.12
CA ILE A 306 3.28 14.46 24.87
C ILE A 306 4.42 15.39 24.43
N LYS A 307 5.57 14.83 24.09
CA LYS A 307 6.82 15.57 23.83
C LYS A 307 7.23 15.61 22.37
N PHE A 308 6.53 14.88 21.49
CA PHE A 308 6.88 14.75 20.09
C PHE A 308 5.66 14.92 19.21
N VAL A 309 5.86 15.59 18.07
CA VAL A 309 4.96 15.64 16.92
C VAL A 309 5.72 14.99 15.76
N PHE A 310 5.07 14.08 15.04
CA PHE A 310 5.68 13.38 13.92
C PHE A 310 5.19 13.98 12.61
N THR A 311 6.13 14.35 11.75
CA THR A 311 5.92 14.80 10.36
C THR A 311 6.38 13.72 9.39
N GLU A 312 6.13 13.94 8.12
CA GLU A 312 6.48 13.02 7.06
C GLU A 312 7.64 13.53 6.20
N PRO A 313 8.41 12.64 5.58
CA PRO A 313 9.33 13.02 4.55
C PRO A 313 8.60 13.72 3.40
N HIS A 314 9.18 14.81 2.89
CA HIS A 314 8.66 15.56 1.73
C HIS A 314 7.42 16.43 1.97
N GLU A 315 6.85 16.44 3.18
CA GLU A 315 5.72 17.28 3.57
C GLU A 315 6.17 18.62 4.18
N ASP A 316 5.26 19.64 4.16
CA ASP A 316 5.49 20.93 4.82
C ASP A 316 5.23 20.79 6.34
N ASP A 317 6.24 21.00 7.15
CA ASP A 317 6.17 20.80 8.60
C ASP A 317 5.65 22.02 9.41
N LYS A 318 5.18 23.08 8.76
CA LYS A 318 4.79 24.35 9.43
C LYS A 318 3.74 24.17 10.51
N ILE A 319 2.73 23.34 10.26
CA ILE A 319 1.65 23.07 11.22
C ILE A 319 2.21 22.33 12.44
N ALA A 320 2.99 21.26 12.18
CA ALA A 320 3.65 20.51 13.25
C ALA A 320 4.62 21.39 14.07
N GLN A 321 5.36 22.29 13.42
CA GLN A 321 6.23 23.28 14.10
C GLN A 321 5.43 24.26 14.96
N THR A 322 4.25 24.69 14.50
CA THR A 322 3.35 25.55 15.27
C THR A 322 2.87 24.83 16.52
N ILE A 323 2.37 23.61 16.40
CA ILE A 323 1.92 22.78 17.53
C ILE A 323 3.08 22.51 18.49
N ALA A 324 4.25 22.18 17.97
CA ALA A 324 5.45 21.94 18.77
C ALA A 324 5.88 23.17 19.57
N SER A 325 5.83 24.38 18.96
CA SER A 325 6.18 25.64 19.65
C SER A 325 5.21 25.97 20.80
N GLU A 326 3.91 25.70 20.61
CA GLU A 326 2.87 25.96 21.62
C GLU A 326 2.88 24.97 22.79
N THR A 327 3.41 23.74 22.55
CA THR A 327 3.44 22.66 23.55
C THR A 327 4.80 22.44 24.19
N GLY A 328 5.87 23.01 23.59
CA GLY A 328 7.25 22.71 23.95
C GLY A 328 7.72 21.33 23.51
N ALA A 329 7.02 20.70 22.55
CA ALA A 329 7.37 19.43 21.94
C ALA A 329 8.50 19.59 20.90
N GLN A 330 9.05 18.48 20.45
CA GLN A 330 10.01 18.39 19.35
C GLN A 330 9.35 17.75 18.13
N VAL A 331 9.69 18.22 16.94
CA VAL A 331 9.27 17.60 15.68
C VAL A 331 10.26 16.51 15.32
N LYS A 332 9.77 15.34 14.89
CA LYS A 332 10.52 14.21 14.36
C LYS A 332 9.86 13.70 13.10
N GLU A 333 10.65 13.17 12.18
CA GLU A 333 10.16 12.55 10.97
C GLU A 333 9.78 11.08 11.24
N LEU A 334 8.58 10.68 10.83
CA LEU A 334 8.07 9.31 10.81
C LEU A 334 7.51 9.03 9.42
N ASP A 335 8.00 8.01 8.75
CA ASP A 335 7.77 7.77 7.33
C ASP A 335 6.55 6.86 7.12
N PRO A 336 5.45 7.32 6.47
CA PRO A 336 4.30 6.48 6.12
C PRO A 336 4.57 5.58 4.89
N LEU A 337 5.74 5.65 4.30
CA LEU A 337 6.19 4.90 3.14
C LEU A 337 5.52 5.30 1.79
N GLU A 338 4.95 6.45 1.70
CA GLU A 338 4.16 6.90 0.55
C GLU A 338 4.96 7.46 -0.61
N TYR A 339 6.18 7.90 -0.35
CA TYR A 339 7.10 8.44 -1.35
C TYR A 339 8.19 7.45 -1.72
N GLU A 340 8.81 7.64 -2.89
CA GLU A 340 9.97 6.84 -3.29
C GLU A 340 11.13 7.02 -2.31
N SER A 341 11.84 5.93 -2.06
CA SER A 341 13.02 5.91 -1.21
C SER A 341 14.09 4.98 -1.83
N ASP A 342 15.37 5.28 -1.54
CA ASP A 342 16.48 4.36 -1.82
C ASP A 342 16.51 3.16 -0.86
N LYS A 343 15.74 3.21 0.24
CA LYS A 343 15.56 2.13 1.21
C LYS A 343 14.32 1.32 0.86
N ASN A 344 14.40 0.00 1.06
CA ASN A 344 13.24 -0.90 0.91
C ASN A 344 12.31 -0.84 2.12
N TYR A 345 11.16 -1.53 2.01
CA TYR A 345 10.14 -1.60 3.04
C TYR A 345 10.69 -1.92 4.45
N ILE A 346 11.52 -2.97 4.57
CA ILE A 346 12.09 -3.40 5.87
C ILE A 346 12.95 -2.29 6.47
N GLU A 347 13.87 -1.72 5.69
CA GLU A 347 14.80 -0.67 6.14
C GLU A 347 14.08 0.62 6.58
N ARG A 348 12.98 0.96 5.90
CA ARG A 348 12.14 2.12 6.25
C ARG A 348 11.41 1.87 7.56
N MET A 349 10.78 0.70 7.73
CA MET A 349 10.10 0.33 8.96
C MET A 349 11.08 0.21 10.15
N GLU A 350 12.29 -0.30 9.95
CA GLU A 350 13.35 -0.28 10.98
C GLU A 350 13.77 1.16 11.36
N SER A 351 13.76 2.08 10.39
CA SER A 351 14.02 3.50 10.66
C SER A 351 12.90 4.11 11.50
N ASN A 352 11.64 3.83 11.17
CA ASN A 352 10.47 4.23 11.94
C ASN A 352 10.53 3.69 13.38
N LEU A 353 10.89 2.42 13.55
CA LEU A 353 11.04 1.83 14.88
C LEU A 353 12.03 2.61 15.75
N LYS A 354 13.20 2.96 15.20
CA LYS A 354 14.22 3.74 15.91
C LYS A 354 13.72 5.13 16.32
N VAL A 355 12.95 5.78 15.45
CA VAL A 355 12.32 7.08 15.74
C VAL A 355 11.34 6.93 16.89
N LEU A 356 10.43 5.95 16.84
CA LEU A 356 9.44 5.67 17.88
C LEU A 356 10.12 5.30 19.21
N GLU A 357 11.12 4.43 19.22
CA GLU A 357 11.89 4.09 20.43
C GLU A 357 12.48 5.36 21.07
N SER A 358 13.10 6.22 20.26
CA SER A 358 13.74 7.44 20.78
C SER A 358 12.75 8.49 21.31
N ALA A 359 11.49 8.41 20.88
CA ALA A 359 10.45 9.37 21.26
C ALA A 359 9.58 8.87 22.42
N LEU A 360 9.33 7.55 22.52
CA LEU A 360 8.33 6.99 23.44
C LEU A 360 8.94 6.34 24.70
N GLN A 361 10.25 6.17 24.78
CA GLN A 361 10.99 5.63 25.94
C GLN A 361 11.55 6.73 26.81
#